data_86d0c8513d77f0d8aeb29ebd1768d494
#
_entry.id   86d0c8513d77f0d8aeb29ebd1768d494
#
_cell.length_a   1.000
_cell.length_b   1.000
_cell.length_c   1.000
_cell.angle_alpha   90.00
_cell.angle_beta   90.00
_cell.angle_gamma   90.00
#
_symmetry.space_group_name_H-M   'P 1'
#
loop_
_entity.id
_entity.type
_entity.pdbx_description
1 polymer ?
#
loop_
_entity_poly.entity_id
_entity_poly.type
_entity_poly.pdbx_seq_one_letter_code
_entity_poly.pdbx_strand_id
1 'polypeptide(L)'
;MGIGIMSVFLIVVFLCGLLIWTIRSVHVEPYILIPGGINDEWAVVRPGDDVPHFDMTTSQAVQQSLVWNFVQQWFTISNNDDMNSNLWDTTCKRSDCDTNDASTPCKIFCAAGDDVFRRFKENVLPTYEQYADTGIYWTPNADTINITPFGGVNDVGGTWRVQMSVSIPGGKHMNILAYAKVAKNPKIHAGDFGYYIADFNAYRMDINK
;
A
#
# COMPACT_ATOMS: atom_id res chain seq x y z
N MET A 1 48.87 -43.35 15.84
CA MET A 1 47.49 -43.12 15.33
C MET A 1 46.75 -42.01 16.07
N GLY A 2 46.98 -41.70 17.35
CA GLY A 2 46.25 -40.68 18.12
C GLY A 2 46.44 -39.22 17.63
N ILE A 3 47.59 -38.85 17.16
CA ILE A 3 47.93 -37.47 16.77
C ILE A 3 47.13 -37.04 15.51
N GLY A 4 46.95 -37.97 14.57
CA GLY A 4 46.21 -37.68 13.34
C GLY A 4 44.67 -37.42 13.56
N ILE A 5 44.10 -38.15 14.49
CA ILE A 5 42.67 -38.02 14.84
C ILE A 5 42.43 -36.70 15.59
N MET A 6 43.36 -36.29 16.43
CA MET A 6 43.25 -35.05 17.19
C MET A 6 43.39 -33.79 16.28
N SER A 7 44.25 -33.85 15.24
CA SER A 7 44.39 -32.78 14.29
C SER A 7 43.13 -32.60 13.40
N VAL A 8 42.54 -33.71 12.98
CA VAL A 8 41.29 -33.65 12.18
C VAL A 8 40.12 -33.06 13.03
N PHE A 9 40.04 -33.44 14.30
CA PHE A 9 39.01 -32.90 15.20
C PHE A 9 39.17 -31.39 15.41
N LEU A 10 40.38 -30.90 15.60
CA LEU A 10 40.64 -29.45 15.73
C LEU A 10 40.27 -28.67 14.44
N ILE A 11 40.57 -29.22 13.28
CA ILE A 11 40.17 -28.61 12.00
C ILE A 11 38.67 -28.50 11.86
N VAL A 12 37.93 -29.58 12.21
CA VAL A 12 36.47 -29.57 12.15
C VAL A 12 35.86 -28.55 13.11
N VAL A 13 36.35 -28.47 14.34
CA VAL A 13 35.87 -27.47 15.33
C VAL A 13 36.16 -26.04 14.84
N PHE A 14 37.32 -25.81 14.24
CA PHE A 14 37.66 -24.50 13.67
C PHE A 14 36.77 -24.13 12.49
N LEU A 15 36.48 -25.04 11.60
CA LEU A 15 35.57 -24.84 10.45
C LEU A 15 34.12 -24.57 10.91
N CYS A 16 33.65 -25.30 11.92
CA CYS A 16 32.34 -25.04 12.53
C CYS A 16 32.28 -23.65 13.19
N GLY A 17 33.33 -23.23 13.86
CA GLY A 17 33.46 -21.89 14.43
C GLY A 17 33.42 -20.79 13.37
N LEU A 18 34.11 -20.96 12.25
CA LEU A 18 34.06 -20.04 11.11
C LEU A 18 32.68 -19.99 10.48
N LEU A 19 32.00 -21.11 10.31
CA LEU A 19 30.61 -21.16 9.79
C LEU A 19 29.64 -20.40 10.69
N ILE A 20 29.71 -20.61 11.99
CA ILE A 20 28.89 -19.88 12.96
C ILE A 20 29.17 -18.39 12.92
N TRP A 21 30.46 -18.02 12.80
CA TRP A 21 30.84 -16.61 12.71
C TRP A 21 30.37 -15.96 11.43
N THR A 22 30.46 -16.64 10.26
CA THR A 22 29.94 -16.15 8.99
C THR A 22 28.42 -16.00 8.99
N ILE A 23 27.68 -16.95 9.57
CA ILE A 23 26.23 -16.87 9.70
C ILE A 23 25.82 -15.69 10.60
N ARG A 24 26.54 -15.45 11.68
CA ARG A 24 26.31 -14.28 12.55
C ARG A 24 26.74 -12.94 11.95
N SER A 25 27.71 -12.94 11.05
CA SER A 25 28.17 -11.72 10.39
C SER A 25 27.34 -11.33 9.16
N VAL A 26 26.50 -12.23 8.64
CA VAL A 26 25.52 -11.89 7.60
C VAL A 26 24.38 -11.09 8.25
N HIS A 27 24.59 -9.79 8.34
CA HIS A 27 23.52 -8.85 8.66
C HIS A 27 22.59 -8.82 7.44
N VAL A 28 21.46 -9.50 7.54
CA VAL A 28 20.40 -9.36 6.52
C VAL A 28 19.76 -8.01 6.80
N GLU A 29 20.21 -6.98 6.09
CA GLU A 29 19.52 -5.70 6.09
C GLU A 29 18.21 -5.88 5.36
N PRO A 30 17.06 -5.60 6.00
CA PRO A 30 15.77 -5.64 5.30
C PRO A 30 15.77 -4.49 4.27
N TYR A 31 15.76 -4.83 3.00
CA TYR A 31 15.53 -3.85 1.93
C TYR A 31 14.02 -3.64 1.80
N ILE A 32 13.59 -2.39 1.91
CA ILE A 32 12.20 -2.01 1.63
C ILE A 32 12.17 -1.55 0.17
N LEU A 33 11.44 -2.29 -0.64
CA LEU A 33 11.14 -1.90 -2.01
C LEU A 33 9.98 -0.92 -1.97
N ILE A 34 10.26 0.34 -2.25
CA ILE A 34 9.22 1.36 -2.41
C ILE A 34 9.03 1.56 -3.91
N PRO A 35 7.79 1.52 -4.44
CA PRO A 35 7.55 1.88 -5.82
C PRO A 35 8.00 3.33 -6.02
N GLY A 36 9.10 3.51 -6.74
CA GLY A 36 9.63 4.82 -7.09
C GLY A 36 8.72 5.43 -8.15
N GLY A 37 8.17 6.62 -7.88
CA GLY A 37 7.39 7.37 -8.86
C GLY A 37 8.20 7.64 -10.13
N ILE A 38 7.48 7.66 -11.24
CA ILE A 38 7.84 8.14 -12.59
C ILE A 38 8.25 7.06 -13.60
N ASN A 39 8.93 5.94 -13.24
CA ASN A 39 9.40 5.00 -14.27
C ASN A 39 9.27 3.51 -13.93
N ASP A 40 8.34 3.09 -13.07
CA ASP A 40 8.22 1.68 -12.61
C ASP A 40 9.53 1.08 -12.04
N GLU A 41 10.52 1.89 -11.73
CA GLU A 41 11.74 1.45 -11.10
C GLU A 41 11.55 1.35 -9.58
N TRP A 42 11.77 0.17 -9.07
CA TRP A 42 11.77 -0.10 -7.63
C TRP A 42 13.00 0.56 -6.99
N ALA A 43 12.79 1.56 -6.17
CA ALA A 43 13.88 2.13 -5.38
C ALA A 43 14.20 1.22 -4.19
N VAL A 44 15.43 0.73 -4.14
CA VAL A 44 15.95 0.00 -2.97
C VAL A 44 16.44 1.02 -1.95
N VAL A 45 15.68 1.23 -0.89
CA VAL A 45 16.10 2.10 0.22
C VAL A 45 16.80 1.25 1.27
N ARG A 46 18.07 1.54 1.53
CA ARG A 46 18.78 0.98 2.68
C ARG A 46 18.47 1.80 3.92
N PRO A 47 18.13 1.16 5.04
CA PRO A 47 18.07 1.88 6.32
C PRO A 47 19.46 2.47 6.62
N GLY A 48 19.59 3.78 6.61
CA GLY A 48 20.85 4.48 6.90
C GLY A 48 21.51 5.21 5.74
N ASP A 49 21.01 5.11 4.51
CA ASP A 49 21.45 6.00 3.44
C ASP A 49 20.84 7.39 3.67
N ASP A 50 21.67 8.41 3.68
CA ASP A 50 21.27 9.82 3.72
C ASP A 50 20.53 10.20 2.42
N VAL A 51 19.33 9.69 2.26
CA VAL A 51 18.40 10.17 1.22
C VAL A 51 17.90 11.52 1.72
N PRO A 52 18.18 12.62 1.02
CA PRO A 52 17.73 13.93 1.48
C PRO A 52 16.21 13.95 1.56
N HIS A 53 15.70 14.04 2.78
CA HIS A 53 14.38 14.49 3.17
C HIS A 53 13.19 13.53 3.27
N PHE A 54 13.36 12.22 3.51
CA PHE A 54 12.25 11.48 4.11
C PHE A 54 12.74 10.53 5.20
N ASP A 55 12.87 11.03 6.43
CA ASP A 55 12.91 10.21 7.65
C ASP A 55 11.55 9.50 7.87
N MET A 56 11.11 8.74 6.87
CA MET A 56 9.94 7.91 7.03
C MET A 56 10.30 6.64 7.79
N THR A 57 9.62 6.41 8.89
CA THR A 57 9.68 5.10 9.54
C THR A 57 9.07 4.03 8.63
N THR A 58 9.47 2.77 8.81
CA THR A 58 8.88 1.64 8.06
C THR A 58 7.36 1.62 8.13
N SER A 59 6.80 1.95 9.29
CA SER A 59 5.35 2.01 9.49
C SER A 59 4.70 3.14 8.69
N GLN A 60 5.35 4.28 8.55
CA GLN A 60 4.86 5.39 7.73
C GLN A 60 4.88 5.04 6.24
N ALA A 61 5.94 4.37 5.76
CA ALA A 61 6.02 3.91 4.37
C ALA A 61 4.90 2.92 4.03
N VAL A 62 4.60 1.96 4.93
CA VAL A 62 3.48 1.03 4.78
C VAL A 62 2.15 1.76 4.74
N GLN A 63 1.92 2.71 5.64
CA GLN A 63 0.69 3.52 5.65
C GLN A 63 0.54 4.33 4.37
N GLN A 64 1.61 4.95 3.89
CA GLN A 64 1.60 5.71 2.65
C GLN A 64 1.26 4.82 1.44
N SER A 65 1.87 3.63 1.36
CA SER A 65 1.56 2.64 0.32
C SER A 65 0.11 2.18 0.37
N LEU A 66 -0.43 1.91 1.57
CA LEU A 66 -1.84 1.57 1.75
C LEU A 66 -2.75 2.71 1.24
N VAL A 67 -2.46 3.96 1.61
CA VAL A 67 -3.24 5.12 1.16
C VAL A 67 -3.16 5.27 -0.36
N TRP A 68 -1.98 5.09 -0.95
CA TRP A 68 -1.79 5.18 -2.40
C TRP A 68 -2.61 4.13 -3.15
N ASN A 69 -2.51 2.87 -2.74
CA ASN A 69 -3.29 1.77 -3.32
C ASN A 69 -4.80 2.01 -3.16
N PHE A 70 -5.22 2.45 -1.97
CA PHE A 70 -6.62 2.70 -1.67
C PHE A 70 -7.20 3.81 -2.56
N VAL A 71 -6.53 4.95 -2.69
CA VAL A 71 -7.06 6.06 -3.51
C VAL A 71 -7.08 5.71 -4.99
N GLN A 72 -6.12 4.96 -5.49
CA GLN A 72 -6.17 4.45 -6.85
C GLN A 72 -7.41 3.59 -7.10
N GLN A 73 -7.67 2.63 -6.21
CA GLN A 73 -8.81 1.73 -6.33
C GLN A 73 -10.14 2.47 -6.15
N TRP A 74 -10.22 3.36 -5.16
CA TRP A 74 -11.41 4.15 -4.88
C TRP A 74 -11.85 5.01 -6.04
N PHE A 75 -10.91 5.61 -6.78
CA PHE A 75 -11.18 6.52 -7.88
C PHE A 75 -11.04 5.87 -9.26
N THR A 76 -11.07 4.55 -9.36
CA THR A 76 -11.01 3.85 -10.65
C THR A 76 -12.40 3.39 -11.07
N ILE A 77 -12.79 3.78 -12.30
CA ILE A 77 -13.86 3.17 -13.07
C ILE A 77 -13.23 2.59 -14.33
N SER A 78 -13.10 1.27 -14.38
CA SER A 78 -12.47 0.57 -15.49
C SER A 78 -13.44 0.42 -16.67
N ASN A 79 -12.89 0.29 -17.86
CA ASN A 79 -13.64 -0.17 -19.04
C ASN A 79 -13.82 -1.70 -19.08
N ASN A 80 -13.37 -2.40 -18.05
CA ASN A 80 -13.49 -3.83 -17.88
C ASN A 80 -14.42 -4.12 -16.70
N ASP A 81 -15.57 -4.74 -16.98
CA ASP A 81 -16.60 -5.04 -15.98
C ASP A 81 -16.13 -6.03 -14.92
N ASP A 82 -15.27 -6.99 -15.29
CA ASP A 82 -14.68 -7.93 -14.32
C ASP A 82 -13.77 -7.19 -13.31
N MET A 83 -13.03 -6.19 -13.78
CA MET A 83 -12.21 -5.37 -12.92
C MET A 83 -13.06 -4.52 -11.98
N ASN A 84 -14.13 -3.91 -12.48
CA ASN A 84 -15.07 -3.14 -11.66
C ASN A 84 -15.75 -4.03 -10.62
N SER A 85 -16.22 -5.22 -11.03
CA SER A 85 -16.83 -6.20 -10.13
C SER A 85 -15.86 -6.60 -9.01
N ASN A 86 -14.59 -6.82 -9.32
CA ASN A 86 -13.56 -7.13 -8.31
C ASN A 86 -13.27 -5.98 -7.35
N LEU A 87 -13.30 -4.74 -7.83
CA LEU A 87 -13.06 -3.55 -6.98
C LEU A 87 -14.28 -3.26 -6.09
N TRP A 88 -15.49 -3.41 -6.62
CA TRP A 88 -16.74 -2.94 -6.03
C TRP A 88 -17.57 -4.03 -5.38
N ASP A 89 -17.07 -5.27 -5.30
CA ASP A 89 -17.82 -6.38 -4.72
C ASP A 89 -18.29 -6.04 -3.29
N THR A 90 -19.60 -6.10 -3.13
CA THR A 90 -20.30 -5.79 -1.87
C THR A 90 -20.63 -7.04 -1.05
N THR A 91 -20.29 -8.23 -1.55
CA THR A 91 -20.55 -9.53 -0.89
C THR A 91 -19.37 -10.01 -0.03
N CYS A 92 -18.29 -9.25 -0.04
CA CYS A 92 -17.03 -9.55 0.63
C CYS A 92 -17.14 -9.77 2.14
N LYS A 93 -16.37 -10.70 2.64
CA LYS A 93 -16.21 -10.97 4.07
C LYS A 93 -14.78 -10.70 4.50
N ARG A 94 -14.55 -10.40 5.77
CA ARG A 94 -13.20 -10.15 6.29
C ARG A 94 -12.27 -11.35 6.13
N SER A 95 -12.80 -12.58 6.12
CA SER A 95 -12.02 -13.81 5.81
C SER A 95 -11.43 -13.80 4.39
N ASP A 96 -12.03 -13.08 3.47
CA ASP A 96 -11.62 -13.04 2.08
C ASP A 96 -10.41 -12.10 1.88
N CYS A 97 -10.11 -11.28 2.89
CA CYS A 97 -9.02 -10.29 2.89
C CYS A 97 -7.65 -10.86 3.29
N ASP A 98 -7.60 -12.09 3.83
CA ASP A 98 -6.37 -12.68 4.37
C ASP A 98 -5.45 -13.28 3.28
N THR A 99 -5.88 -13.26 2.03
CA THR A 99 -5.10 -13.81 0.92
C THR A 99 -4.19 -12.74 0.34
N ASN A 100 -2.87 -12.99 0.37
CA ASN A 100 -1.85 -12.18 -0.30
C ASN A 100 -1.92 -12.28 -1.85
N ASP A 101 -3.06 -12.69 -2.39
CA ASP A 101 -3.24 -12.85 -3.83
C ASP A 101 -3.64 -11.50 -4.45
N ALA A 102 -2.83 -11.04 -5.40
CA ALA A 102 -3.11 -9.81 -6.16
C ALA A 102 -4.44 -9.88 -6.95
N SER A 103 -4.93 -11.10 -7.21
CA SER A 103 -6.23 -11.35 -7.86
C SER A 103 -7.42 -11.33 -6.90
N THR A 104 -7.18 -11.15 -5.59
CA THR A 104 -8.26 -11.15 -4.58
C THR A 104 -9.28 -10.07 -4.90
N PRO A 105 -10.54 -10.41 -5.06
CA PRO A 105 -11.63 -9.44 -5.13
C PRO A 105 -11.71 -8.65 -3.81
N CYS A 106 -12.53 -7.61 -3.76
CA CYS A 106 -12.79 -6.90 -2.50
C CYS A 106 -11.69 -5.92 -2.04
N LYS A 107 -10.87 -5.43 -2.93
CA LYS A 107 -9.72 -4.58 -2.54
C LYS A 107 -10.11 -3.34 -1.73
N ILE A 108 -11.17 -2.63 -2.13
CA ILE A 108 -11.66 -1.46 -1.40
C ILE A 108 -12.19 -1.87 -0.01
N PHE A 109 -12.96 -2.98 0.05
CA PHE A 109 -13.47 -3.50 1.32
C PHE A 109 -12.35 -3.90 2.28
N CYS A 110 -11.35 -4.61 1.76
CA CYS A 110 -10.25 -5.11 2.60
C CYS A 110 -9.37 -3.98 3.16
N ALA A 111 -9.12 -2.94 2.36
CA ALA A 111 -8.34 -1.78 2.79
C ALA A 111 -9.14 -0.81 3.68
N ALA A 112 -10.47 -0.80 3.61
CA ALA A 112 -11.35 0.13 4.31
C ALA A 112 -11.85 -0.41 5.64
N GLY A 113 -12.11 0.48 6.60
CA GLY A 113 -12.97 0.18 7.75
C GLY A 113 -14.44 0.09 7.32
N ASP A 114 -15.27 -0.57 8.14
CA ASP A 114 -16.66 -0.85 7.80
C ASP A 114 -17.49 0.40 7.46
N ASP A 115 -17.27 1.50 8.19
CA ASP A 115 -17.97 2.77 7.93
C ASP A 115 -17.53 3.42 6.61
N VAL A 116 -16.25 3.31 6.25
CA VAL A 116 -15.73 3.84 4.98
C VAL A 116 -16.30 3.05 3.82
N PHE A 117 -16.30 1.71 3.92
CA PHE A 117 -16.86 0.85 2.90
C PHE A 117 -18.39 1.02 2.76
N ARG A 118 -19.11 1.16 3.87
CA ARG A 118 -20.55 1.45 3.85
C ARG A 118 -20.83 2.75 3.10
N ARG A 119 -20.09 3.83 3.38
CA ARG A 119 -20.23 5.10 2.64
C ARG A 119 -19.89 4.96 1.15
N PHE A 120 -18.90 4.16 0.81
CA PHE A 120 -18.61 3.83 -0.58
C PHE A 120 -19.82 3.18 -1.27
N LYS A 121 -20.35 2.12 -0.68
CA LYS A 121 -21.49 1.37 -1.19
C LYS A 121 -22.73 2.21 -1.34
N GLU A 122 -23.04 3.06 -0.37
CA GLU A 122 -24.28 3.85 -0.33
C GLU A 122 -24.21 5.10 -1.20
N ASN A 123 -23.07 5.77 -1.26
CA ASN A 123 -22.97 7.11 -1.85
C ASN A 123 -22.12 7.18 -3.14
N VAL A 124 -21.18 6.29 -3.32
CA VAL A 124 -20.21 6.36 -4.44
C VAL A 124 -20.54 5.33 -5.51
N LEU A 125 -20.73 4.09 -5.11
CA LEU A 125 -20.93 2.96 -6.00
C LEU A 125 -22.09 3.15 -6.98
N PRO A 126 -23.30 3.61 -6.59
CA PRO A 126 -24.40 3.79 -7.54
C PRO A 126 -24.07 4.79 -8.66
N THR A 127 -23.28 5.81 -8.33
CA THR A 127 -22.82 6.79 -9.32
C THR A 127 -21.77 6.17 -10.27
N TYR A 128 -20.88 5.33 -9.74
CA TYR A 128 -19.85 4.66 -10.53
C TYR A 128 -20.45 3.63 -11.49
N GLU A 129 -21.43 2.86 -11.04
CA GLU A 129 -22.20 1.93 -11.89
C GLU A 129 -22.88 2.69 -13.04
N GLN A 130 -23.57 3.80 -12.72
CA GLN A 130 -24.19 4.63 -13.75
C GLN A 130 -23.16 5.17 -14.77
N TYR A 131 -21.97 5.57 -14.34
CA TYR A 131 -20.92 6.05 -15.24
C TYR A 131 -20.37 4.91 -16.10
N ALA A 132 -20.12 3.74 -15.55
CA ALA A 132 -19.67 2.57 -16.29
C ALA A 132 -20.69 2.17 -17.36
N ASP A 133 -21.98 2.12 -17.01
CA ASP A 133 -23.10 1.81 -17.94
C ASP A 133 -23.21 2.82 -19.08
N THR A 134 -22.82 4.08 -18.84
CA THR A 134 -22.80 5.13 -19.88
C THR A 134 -21.49 5.20 -20.65
N GLY A 135 -20.55 4.29 -20.39
CA GLY A 135 -19.23 4.25 -21.04
C GLY A 135 -18.27 5.34 -20.58
N ILE A 136 -18.48 5.88 -19.39
CA ILE A 136 -17.59 6.86 -18.78
C ILE A 136 -16.61 6.13 -17.88
N TYR A 137 -15.34 6.13 -18.27
CA TYR A 137 -14.25 5.49 -17.53
C TYR A 137 -13.23 6.52 -17.10
N TRP A 138 -12.60 6.28 -15.96
CA TRP A 138 -11.43 7.06 -15.53
C TRP A 138 -10.56 6.29 -14.55
N THR A 139 -9.30 6.70 -14.49
CA THR A 139 -8.34 6.25 -13.50
C THR A 139 -7.56 7.44 -12.97
N PRO A 140 -7.12 7.41 -11.72
CA PRO A 140 -6.17 8.40 -11.23
C PRO A 140 -4.89 8.38 -12.08
N ASN A 141 -4.35 9.57 -12.33
CA ASN A 141 -3.02 9.66 -12.91
C ASN A 141 -1.99 9.40 -11.82
N ALA A 142 -1.33 8.24 -11.87
CA ALA A 142 -0.37 7.77 -10.87
C ALA A 142 0.74 8.81 -10.58
N ASP A 143 1.23 9.50 -11.63
CA ASP A 143 2.29 10.51 -11.52
C ASP A 143 1.86 11.77 -10.76
N THR A 144 0.55 11.99 -10.61
CA THR A 144 0.02 13.17 -9.92
C THR A 144 -0.36 12.89 -8.46
N ILE A 145 -0.30 11.63 -8.03
CA ILE A 145 -0.67 11.26 -6.67
C ILE A 145 0.44 11.70 -5.71
N ASN A 146 0.16 12.73 -4.95
CA ASN A 146 1.04 13.25 -3.91
C ASN A 146 0.42 12.98 -2.53
N ILE A 147 1.10 12.19 -1.70
CA ILE A 147 0.64 11.79 -0.38
C ILE A 147 1.60 12.33 0.67
N THR A 148 1.07 13.17 1.53
CA THR A 148 1.85 13.80 2.62
C THR A 148 1.17 13.59 3.96
N PRO A 149 1.93 13.38 5.05
CA PRO A 149 1.36 13.31 6.38
C PRO A 149 0.66 14.63 6.73
N PHE A 150 -0.49 14.53 7.38
CA PHE A 150 -1.26 15.67 7.87
C PHE A 150 -1.40 15.59 9.39
N GLY A 151 -0.55 16.33 10.09
CA GLY A 151 -0.40 16.22 11.55
C GLY A 151 0.56 15.09 11.95
N GLY A 152 0.35 14.53 13.14
CA GLY A 152 1.20 13.45 13.67
C GLY A 152 0.83 12.11 13.06
N VAL A 153 1.77 11.46 12.37
CA VAL A 153 1.67 10.08 11.91
C VAL A 153 2.67 9.23 12.69
N ASN A 154 2.21 8.12 13.24
CA ASN A 154 3.00 7.21 14.08
C ASN A 154 2.69 5.74 13.78
N ASP A 155 3.25 4.82 14.56
CA ASP A 155 3.13 3.38 14.34
C ASP A 155 1.71 2.80 14.55
N VAL A 156 0.79 3.56 15.11
CA VAL A 156 -0.61 3.12 15.27
C VAL A 156 -1.54 3.75 14.22
N GLY A 157 -1.04 4.70 13.43
CA GLY A 157 -1.79 5.36 12.37
C GLY A 157 -1.55 6.86 12.31
N GLY A 158 -2.40 7.54 11.56
CA GLY A 158 -2.36 8.99 11.37
C GLY A 158 -3.26 9.43 10.22
N THR A 159 -3.26 10.73 9.94
CA THR A 159 -4.00 11.29 8.81
C THR A 159 -3.05 11.65 7.69
N TRP A 160 -3.43 11.29 6.48
CA TRP A 160 -2.70 11.54 5.25
C TRP A 160 -3.50 12.45 4.34
N ARG A 161 -2.84 13.46 3.81
CA ARG A 161 -3.39 14.32 2.77
C ARG A 161 -2.97 13.80 1.41
N VAL A 162 -3.93 13.62 0.53
CA VAL A 162 -3.74 13.17 -0.85
C VAL A 162 -4.16 14.28 -1.81
N GLN A 163 -3.27 14.62 -2.73
CA GLN A 163 -3.59 15.48 -3.86
C GLN A 163 -3.34 14.69 -5.13
N MET A 164 -4.28 14.69 -6.05
CA MET A 164 -4.14 13.97 -7.30
C MET A 164 -5.02 14.56 -8.40
N SER A 165 -4.77 14.19 -9.64
CA SER A 165 -5.67 14.44 -10.75
C SER A 165 -6.19 13.14 -11.36
N VAL A 166 -7.44 13.17 -11.79
CA VAL A 166 -8.11 12.09 -12.49
C VAL A 166 -8.41 12.55 -13.90
N SER A 167 -7.99 11.75 -14.88
CA SER A 167 -8.27 12.03 -16.29
C SER A 167 -9.66 11.50 -16.64
N ILE A 168 -10.52 12.40 -17.12
CA ILE A 168 -11.90 12.08 -17.55
C ILE A 168 -11.93 12.03 -19.08
N PRO A 169 -12.79 11.20 -19.70
CA PRO A 169 -12.97 11.18 -21.14
C PRO A 169 -13.24 12.57 -21.71
N GLY A 170 -12.62 12.89 -22.85
CA GLY A 170 -12.69 14.23 -23.47
C GLY A 170 -11.55 15.17 -23.06
N GLY A 171 -10.48 14.65 -22.44
CA GLY A 171 -9.27 15.42 -22.11
C GLY A 171 -9.43 16.38 -20.93
N LYS A 172 -10.47 16.20 -20.15
CA LYS A 172 -10.68 16.98 -18.92
C LYS A 172 -9.97 16.32 -17.75
N HIS A 173 -9.49 17.13 -16.83
CA HIS A 173 -8.88 16.69 -15.59
C HIS A 173 -9.72 17.18 -14.40
N MET A 174 -9.89 16.31 -13.43
CA MET A 174 -10.52 16.64 -12.16
C MET A 174 -9.44 16.58 -11.07
N ASN A 175 -9.19 17.70 -10.39
CA ASN A 175 -8.28 17.75 -9.26
C ASN A 175 -9.01 17.35 -7.98
N ILE A 176 -8.40 16.46 -7.21
CA ILE A 176 -8.96 15.91 -5.99
C ILE A 176 -8.02 16.21 -4.83
N LEU A 177 -8.60 16.67 -3.73
CA LEU A 177 -7.98 16.73 -2.42
C LEU A 177 -8.69 15.72 -1.52
N ALA A 178 -7.96 14.78 -0.95
CA ALA A 178 -8.54 13.83 -0.02
C ALA A 178 -7.75 13.76 1.29
N TYR A 179 -8.44 13.32 2.33
CA TYR A 179 -7.85 13.02 3.62
C TYR A 179 -8.19 11.57 3.97
N ALA A 180 -7.16 10.77 4.19
CA ALA A 180 -7.28 9.39 4.60
C ALA A 180 -6.73 9.23 6.02
N LYS A 181 -7.57 8.81 6.95
CA LYS A 181 -7.15 8.46 8.30
C LYS A 181 -6.83 6.98 8.35
N VAL A 182 -5.57 6.66 8.59
CA VAL A 182 -5.09 5.29 8.79
C VAL A 182 -5.15 4.95 10.27
N ALA A 183 -5.60 3.74 10.58
CA ALA A 183 -5.53 3.15 11.92
C ALA A 183 -5.02 1.72 11.84
N LYS A 184 -4.65 1.13 12.97
CA LYS A 184 -4.10 -0.22 13.06
C LYS A 184 -4.99 -1.11 13.89
N ASN A 185 -5.43 -2.23 13.31
CA ASN A 185 -6.12 -3.30 14.01
C ASN A 185 -5.78 -4.67 13.40
N PRO A 186 -4.69 -5.31 13.82
CA PRO A 186 -4.21 -6.57 13.24
C PRO A 186 -5.15 -7.76 13.49
N LYS A 187 -6.13 -7.64 14.39
CA LYS A 187 -7.12 -8.69 14.65
C LYS A 187 -8.22 -8.75 13.61
N ILE A 188 -8.52 -7.61 12.97
CA ILE A 188 -9.59 -7.49 11.97
C ILE A 188 -8.99 -7.36 10.57
N HIS A 189 -7.88 -6.66 10.45
CA HIS A 189 -7.17 -6.39 9.20
C HIS A 189 -5.80 -7.08 9.24
N ALA A 190 -5.76 -8.37 8.91
CA ALA A 190 -4.50 -9.15 8.93
C ALA A 190 -3.56 -8.76 7.79
N GLY A 191 -4.11 -8.32 6.64
CA GLY A 191 -3.36 -7.74 5.54
C GLY A 191 -2.74 -6.39 5.92
N ASP A 192 -1.83 -5.88 5.09
CA ASP A 192 -1.18 -4.58 5.22
C ASP A 192 -0.62 -4.29 6.64
N PHE A 193 -0.08 -5.31 7.28
CA PHE A 193 0.46 -5.25 8.65
C PHE A 193 -0.56 -4.76 9.70
N GLY A 194 -1.84 -4.98 9.44
CA GLY A 194 -2.92 -4.57 10.32
C GLY A 194 -3.39 -3.13 10.15
N TYR A 195 -2.84 -2.39 9.18
CA TYR A 195 -3.31 -1.04 8.86
C TYR A 195 -4.55 -1.08 7.96
N TYR A 196 -5.41 -0.07 8.11
CA TYR A 196 -6.61 0.10 7.29
C TYR A 196 -7.05 1.57 7.27
N ILE A 197 -7.86 1.93 6.30
CA ILE A 197 -8.43 3.28 6.18
C ILE A 197 -9.64 3.40 7.10
N ALA A 198 -9.46 4.05 8.24
CA ALA A 198 -10.50 4.21 9.26
C ALA A 198 -11.48 5.34 8.93
N ASP A 199 -11.05 6.36 8.18
CA ASP A 199 -11.91 7.42 7.66
C ASP A 199 -11.34 7.95 6.34
N PHE A 200 -12.24 8.36 5.44
CA PHE A 200 -11.86 8.88 4.13
C PHE A 200 -12.84 9.96 3.68
N ASN A 201 -12.30 11.14 3.34
CA ASN A 201 -13.06 12.26 2.83
C ASN A 201 -12.35 12.83 1.61
N ALA A 202 -13.06 13.02 0.52
CA ALA A 202 -12.52 13.55 -0.72
C ALA A 202 -13.34 14.73 -1.22
N TYR A 203 -12.63 15.71 -1.77
CA TYR A 203 -13.18 16.97 -2.27
C TYR A 203 -12.68 17.20 -3.68
N ARG A 204 -13.57 17.59 -4.56
CA ARG A 204 -13.22 18.05 -5.88
C ARG A 204 -12.75 19.50 -5.78
N MET A 205 -11.55 19.77 -6.27
CA MET A 205 -11.02 21.12 -6.36
C MET A 205 -11.29 21.66 -7.77
N ASP A 206 -12.43 22.26 -7.99
CA ASP A 206 -12.67 23.00 -9.23
C ASP A 206 -11.99 24.36 -9.11
N ILE A 207 -10.87 24.52 -9.80
CA ILE A 207 -10.35 25.84 -10.07
C ILE A 207 -11.24 26.38 -11.19
N ASN A 208 -12.29 27.11 -10.82
CA ASN A 208 -13.02 27.94 -11.77
C ASN A 208 -12.02 28.95 -12.35
N LYS A 209 -11.60 28.73 -13.58
CA LYS A 209 -11.05 29.74 -14.47
C LYS A 209 -12.08 30.09 -15.51
#